data_5ee48936ff5be51fba5316620186e33f
#
_entry.id   5ee48936ff5be51fba5316620186e33f
#
_cell.length_a   1.000
_cell.length_b   1.000
_cell.length_c   1.000
_cell.angle_alpha   90.00
_cell.angle_beta   90.00
_cell.angle_gamma   90.00
#
_symmetry.space_group_name_H-M   'P 1'
#
loop_
_entity.id
_entity.type
_entity.pdbx_description
1 polymer ?
#
loop_
_entity_poly.entity_id
_entity_poly.type
_entity_poly.pdbx_seq_one_letter_code
_entity_poly.pdbx_strand_id
1 'polypeptide(L)'
;MSLSRRLALAAAGVLLVAGCSSNSQPANTWVEDEVTFDAGGLTVHGTYRHQHGDKQAPAALLISESGRTDRNGDNNVAGPIGNMRQLAEYLSDHGVASLRYDKVGTGKTGLGPYADHPADVGSAVYTTGAKAAVRFLASEAATDKNHISVYGLGEGTVHAMTLADDTSAGAPKIHSVGLLQPLAGRYLDLITNRVRADVAAAVKAGQKNQQQADQTIAAWTAAVEQARKTTTVPAQLPDGLSAILNPGNVKAVVEADAIDPLKLAAAIPAATPVLLTCSDSDGQANCADVTPLADALEHTSLSLVALKGVNHVLRDDPSDNVGNYSKPGPLSPQLTAALNAFINS
;
A
#
# COMPACT_ATOMS: atom_id res chain seq x y z
N MET A 1 -19.55 70.33 70.42
CA MET A 1 -20.58 69.32 70.66
C MET A 1 -21.04 68.82 69.30
N SER A 2 -20.57 67.66 68.85
CA SER A 2 -20.85 67.16 67.54
C SER A 2 -20.99 65.65 67.67
N LEU A 3 -22.18 65.12 67.37
CA LEU A 3 -22.51 63.72 67.32
C LEU A 3 -22.10 63.12 65.96
N SER A 4 -21.22 62.15 65.93
CA SER A 4 -20.85 61.40 64.74
C SER A 4 -21.78 60.20 64.59
N ARG A 5 -22.51 60.12 63.50
CA ARG A 5 -23.24 58.91 63.07
C ARG A 5 -22.35 58.07 62.19
N ARG A 6 -22.13 56.84 62.60
CA ARG A 6 -21.41 55.80 61.81
C ARG A 6 -22.45 55.09 60.91
N LEU A 7 -22.31 55.16 59.59
CA LEU A 7 -22.98 54.31 58.62
C LEU A 7 -22.16 53.03 58.49
N ALA A 8 -22.82 51.89 58.68
CA ALA A 8 -22.23 50.60 58.33
C ALA A 8 -22.60 50.25 56.88
N LEU A 9 -21.61 50.09 55.99
CA LEU A 9 -21.77 49.52 54.67
C LEU A 9 -21.66 48.04 54.77
N ALA A 10 -22.70 47.29 54.41
CA ALA A 10 -22.67 45.87 54.18
C ALA A 10 -22.14 45.60 52.74
N ALA A 11 -20.97 44.98 52.62
CA ALA A 11 -20.44 44.52 51.34
C ALA A 11 -20.98 43.11 51.04
N ALA A 12 -21.86 43.01 50.05
CA ALA A 12 -22.29 41.72 49.49
C ALA A 12 -21.19 41.19 48.56
N GLY A 13 -20.46 40.15 49.00
CA GLY A 13 -19.48 39.45 48.20
C GLY A 13 -20.17 38.53 47.20
N VAL A 14 -20.09 38.86 45.92
CA VAL A 14 -20.47 37.92 44.83
C VAL A 14 -19.31 36.97 44.59
N LEU A 15 -19.44 35.72 44.99
CA LEU A 15 -18.54 34.63 44.64
C LEU A 15 -18.80 34.25 43.16
N LEU A 16 -17.94 34.72 42.27
CA LEU A 16 -17.81 34.19 40.90
C LEU A 16 -17.13 32.83 40.98
N VAL A 17 -17.91 31.75 40.88
CA VAL A 17 -17.41 30.43 40.61
C VAL A 17 -16.97 30.38 39.15
N ALA A 18 -15.68 30.57 38.88
CA ALA A 18 -15.09 30.30 37.60
C ALA A 18 -15.07 28.77 37.40
N GLY A 19 -16.08 28.28 36.69
CA GLY A 19 -16.06 26.90 36.20
C GLY A 19 -14.98 26.76 35.15
N CYS A 20 -13.82 26.19 35.54
CA CYS A 20 -12.85 25.66 34.57
C CYS A 20 -13.51 24.47 33.86
N SER A 21 -14.17 24.72 32.73
CA SER A 21 -14.41 23.68 31.75
C SER A 21 -13.03 23.29 31.18
N SER A 22 -12.42 22.25 31.76
CA SER A 22 -11.31 21.54 31.13
C SER A 22 -11.85 20.97 29.82
N ASN A 23 -11.61 21.63 28.70
CA ASN A 23 -11.62 21.02 27.39
C ASN A 23 -10.48 19.99 27.38
N SER A 24 -10.69 18.82 27.97
CA SER A 24 -9.88 17.67 27.70
C SER A 24 -10.17 17.28 26.25
N GLN A 25 -9.32 17.69 25.31
CA GLN A 25 -9.21 16.95 24.06
C GLN A 25 -9.16 15.46 24.42
N PRO A 26 -9.98 14.62 23.77
CA PRO A 26 -9.88 13.18 24.03
C PRO A 26 -8.41 12.82 23.81
N ALA A 27 -7.80 12.24 24.85
CA ALA A 27 -6.45 11.72 24.74
C ALA A 27 -6.40 10.83 23.51
N ASN A 28 -5.38 10.99 22.66
CA ASN A 28 -5.18 10.12 21.52
C ASN A 28 -5.17 8.68 22.06
N THR A 29 -6.26 7.96 21.84
CA THR A 29 -6.46 6.61 22.38
C THR A 29 -5.76 5.54 21.54
N TRP A 30 -5.12 5.97 20.44
CA TRP A 30 -4.39 5.10 19.52
C TRP A 30 -2.93 5.00 19.93
N VAL A 31 -2.43 3.75 19.98
CA VAL A 31 -1.04 3.41 20.27
C VAL A 31 -0.43 2.64 19.12
N GLU A 32 0.88 2.65 19.01
CA GLU A 32 1.64 1.88 18.03
C GLU A 32 2.61 0.95 18.78
N ASP A 33 2.40 -0.35 18.63
CA ASP A 33 3.27 -1.38 19.17
C ASP A 33 4.18 -1.93 18.08
N GLU A 34 5.47 -1.99 18.36
CA GLU A 34 6.40 -2.77 17.56
C GLU A 34 6.15 -4.25 17.80
N VAL A 35 5.86 -4.97 16.73
CA VAL A 35 5.52 -6.39 16.80
C VAL A 35 6.44 -7.23 15.92
N THR A 36 6.52 -8.53 16.23
CA THR A 36 7.23 -9.50 15.42
C THR A 36 6.39 -10.77 15.26
N PHE A 37 6.51 -11.41 14.09
CA PHE A 37 5.89 -12.70 13.82
C PHE A 37 6.75 -13.54 12.88
N ASP A 38 6.56 -14.85 12.90
CA ASP A 38 7.27 -15.78 12.01
C ASP A 38 6.56 -15.93 10.67
N ALA A 39 7.32 -15.87 9.60
CA ALA A 39 6.88 -16.12 8.23
C ALA A 39 7.75 -17.20 7.57
N GLY A 40 7.62 -18.44 8.04
CA GLY A 40 8.37 -19.57 7.49
C GLY A 40 9.87 -19.53 7.81
N GLY A 41 10.21 -19.16 9.04
CA GLY A 41 11.58 -19.03 9.54
C GLY A 41 12.19 -17.65 9.34
N LEU A 42 11.45 -16.71 8.73
CA LEU A 42 11.81 -15.29 8.68
C LEU A 42 11.08 -14.55 9.81
N THR A 43 11.84 -13.92 10.71
CA THR A 43 11.25 -12.99 11.69
C THR A 43 10.88 -11.68 10.99
N VAL A 44 9.58 -11.45 10.85
CA VAL A 44 9.03 -10.23 10.26
C VAL A 44 8.77 -9.21 11.36
N HIS A 45 9.16 -7.97 11.14
CA HIS A 45 8.90 -6.84 12.02
C HIS A 45 7.74 -6.00 11.48
N GLY A 46 6.87 -5.56 12.37
CA GLY A 46 5.70 -4.75 12.02
C GLY A 46 5.41 -3.67 13.05
N THR A 47 4.44 -2.83 12.73
CA THR A 47 3.84 -1.86 13.64
C THR A 47 2.34 -2.14 13.67
N TYR A 48 1.83 -2.52 14.83
CA TYR A 48 0.41 -2.68 15.09
C TYR A 48 -0.13 -1.40 15.75
N ARG A 49 -1.05 -0.74 15.04
CA ARG A 49 -1.70 0.48 15.52
C ARG A 49 -3.13 0.16 15.94
N HIS A 50 -3.45 0.36 17.22
CA HIS A 50 -4.73 -0.04 17.80
C HIS A 50 -5.15 0.92 18.91
N GLN A 51 -6.39 0.80 19.37
CA GLN A 51 -6.86 1.54 20.56
C GLN A 51 -6.18 1.00 21.81
N HIS A 52 -5.87 1.90 22.74
CA HIS A 52 -5.35 1.48 24.04
C HIS A 52 -6.33 0.55 24.78
N GLY A 53 -5.82 -0.59 25.29
CA GLY A 53 -6.61 -1.65 25.92
C GLY A 53 -7.11 -2.70 24.92
N ASP A 54 -7.95 -3.62 25.41
CA ASP A 54 -8.39 -4.82 24.67
C ASP A 54 -9.74 -4.61 23.94
N LYS A 55 -10.15 -3.36 23.73
CA LYS A 55 -11.37 -3.08 22.97
C LYS A 55 -11.16 -3.47 21.51
N GLN A 56 -11.93 -4.48 21.07
CA GLN A 56 -11.89 -4.93 19.69
C GLN A 56 -12.39 -3.84 18.72
N ALA A 57 -11.67 -3.69 17.63
CA ALA A 57 -12.01 -2.80 16.52
C ALA A 57 -11.83 -3.55 15.19
N PRO A 58 -12.54 -3.14 14.12
CA PRO A 58 -12.17 -3.52 12.76
C PRO A 58 -10.68 -3.26 12.52
N ALA A 59 -10.03 -4.13 11.78
CA ALA A 59 -8.60 -4.03 11.56
C ALA A 59 -8.21 -4.19 10.09
N ALA A 60 -7.13 -3.54 9.68
CA ALA A 60 -6.62 -3.57 8.32
C ALA A 60 -5.17 -4.04 8.27
N LEU A 61 -4.88 -5.00 7.39
CA LEU A 61 -3.51 -5.26 6.96
C LEU A 61 -3.16 -4.33 5.81
N LEU A 62 -2.03 -3.63 5.92
CA LEU A 62 -1.52 -2.73 4.90
C LEU A 62 -0.29 -3.33 4.24
N ILE A 63 -0.36 -3.58 2.93
CA ILE A 63 0.70 -4.19 2.14
C ILE A 63 1.30 -3.14 1.22
N SER A 64 2.58 -2.82 1.44
CA SER A 64 3.30 -1.78 0.69
C SER A 64 3.59 -2.21 -0.76
N GLU A 65 3.96 -1.21 -1.57
CA GLU A 65 4.34 -1.28 -2.98
C GLU A 65 5.47 -2.29 -3.27
N SER A 66 5.71 -2.55 -4.53
CA SER A 66 6.69 -3.51 -5.07
C SER A 66 8.10 -3.39 -4.50
N GLY A 67 8.86 -4.45 -4.66
CA GLY A 67 10.28 -4.50 -4.31
C GLY A 67 10.56 -4.25 -2.82
N ARG A 68 11.70 -3.61 -2.54
CA ARG A 68 12.16 -3.33 -1.17
C ARG A 68 11.54 -2.06 -0.61
N THR A 69 10.22 -2.05 -0.49
CA THR A 69 9.44 -0.96 0.14
C THR A 69 9.00 -1.41 1.54
N ASP A 70 9.34 -0.61 2.55
CA ASP A 70 9.12 -0.95 3.96
C ASP A 70 7.67 -0.73 4.43
N ARG A 71 7.43 -0.92 5.72
CA ARG A 71 6.12 -0.76 6.37
C ARG A 71 5.51 0.64 6.25
N ASN A 72 6.33 1.67 6.03
CA ASN A 72 5.88 3.05 5.89
C ASN A 72 5.60 3.44 4.43
N GLY A 73 6.01 2.59 3.48
CA GLY A 73 6.03 2.89 2.05
C GLY A 73 7.34 3.52 1.59
N ASP A 74 8.38 3.51 2.44
CA ASP A 74 9.68 4.10 2.14
C ASP A 74 10.57 3.10 1.38
N ASN A 75 11.39 3.59 0.45
CA ASN A 75 12.33 2.77 -0.30
C ASN A 75 13.57 3.56 -0.74
N ASN A 76 14.61 2.85 -1.18
CA ASN A 76 15.88 3.48 -1.54
C ASN A 76 15.86 4.22 -2.89
N VAL A 77 14.83 4.05 -3.71
CA VAL A 77 14.72 4.69 -5.02
C VAL A 77 14.05 6.06 -4.91
N ALA A 78 12.89 6.10 -4.24
CA ALA A 78 12.09 7.31 -4.09
C ALA A 78 12.33 8.02 -2.76
N GLY A 79 12.97 7.36 -1.78
CA GLY A 79 13.26 7.92 -0.45
C GLY A 79 12.10 7.72 0.55
N PRO A 80 12.00 8.60 1.56
CA PRO A 80 10.96 8.53 2.58
C PRO A 80 9.63 9.06 2.01
N ILE A 81 8.71 8.15 1.72
CA ILE A 81 7.38 8.47 1.18
C ILE A 81 6.35 8.61 2.31
N GLY A 82 6.26 7.62 3.20
CA GLY A 82 5.39 7.65 4.37
C GLY A 82 3.91 7.45 4.08
N ASN A 83 3.50 7.08 2.86
CA ASN A 83 2.10 6.95 2.45
C ASN A 83 1.36 5.84 3.20
N MET A 84 2.02 4.68 3.47
CA MET A 84 1.39 3.59 4.21
C MET A 84 1.22 3.93 5.70
N ARG A 85 2.12 4.74 6.28
CA ARG A 85 1.94 5.28 7.62
C ARG A 85 0.76 6.26 7.65
N GLN A 86 0.67 7.18 6.68
CA GLN A 86 -0.47 8.12 6.58
C GLN A 86 -1.80 7.38 6.39
N LEU A 87 -1.82 6.28 5.62
CA LEU A 87 -3.00 5.43 5.48
C LEU A 87 -3.41 4.80 6.83
N ALA A 88 -2.46 4.28 7.61
CA ALA A 88 -2.73 3.72 8.94
C ALA A 88 -3.26 4.79 9.92
N GLU A 89 -2.71 6.00 9.89
CA GLU A 89 -3.18 7.14 10.68
C GLU A 89 -4.62 7.51 10.27
N TYR A 90 -4.90 7.60 8.97
CA TYR A 90 -6.24 7.88 8.45
C TYR A 90 -7.27 6.82 8.89
N LEU A 91 -6.91 5.53 8.77
CA LEU A 91 -7.79 4.42 9.19
C LEU A 91 -8.11 4.49 10.68
N SER A 92 -7.13 4.82 11.52
CA SER A 92 -7.37 4.96 12.96
C SER A 92 -8.29 6.14 13.30
N ASP A 93 -8.23 7.24 12.58
CA ASP A 93 -9.16 8.36 12.74
C ASP A 93 -10.63 7.96 12.42
N HIS A 94 -10.79 6.83 11.69
CA HIS A 94 -12.09 6.21 11.36
C HIS A 94 -12.38 4.93 12.18
N GLY A 95 -11.65 4.69 13.26
CA GLY A 95 -11.93 3.58 14.18
C GLY A 95 -11.39 2.21 13.74
N VAL A 96 -10.49 2.17 12.73
CA VAL A 96 -9.92 0.93 12.21
C VAL A 96 -8.48 0.78 12.69
N ALA A 97 -8.18 -0.32 13.39
CA ALA A 97 -6.82 -0.72 13.74
C ALA A 97 -6.03 -1.14 12.49
N SER A 98 -4.70 -1.14 12.54
CA SER A 98 -3.92 -1.54 11.37
C SER A 98 -2.60 -2.20 11.72
N LEU A 99 -2.18 -3.16 10.88
CA LEU A 99 -0.86 -3.74 10.88
C LEU A 99 -0.13 -3.34 9.59
N ARG A 100 1.04 -2.73 9.74
CA ARG A 100 2.03 -2.48 8.69
C ARG A 100 3.26 -3.32 8.99
N TYR A 101 3.89 -3.93 8.00
CA TYR A 101 5.06 -4.76 8.23
C TYR A 101 6.16 -4.53 7.19
N ASP A 102 7.40 -4.74 7.61
CA ASP A 102 8.55 -4.71 6.73
C ASP A 102 8.62 -6.02 5.94
N LYS A 103 8.49 -5.94 4.63
CA LYS A 103 8.69 -7.10 3.76
C LYS A 103 10.15 -7.59 3.86
N VAL A 104 10.40 -8.83 3.46
CA VAL A 104 11.77 -9.36 3.38
C VAL A 104 12.69 -8.40 2.60
N GLY A 105 13.87 -8.15 3.13
CA GLY A 105 14.85 -7.22 2.56
C GLY A 105 14.61 -5.75 2.88
N THR A 106 13.66 -5.43 3.78
CA THR A 106 13.37 -4.04 4.17
C THR A 106 13.40 -3.85 5.69
N GLY A 107 13.52 -2.61 6.12
CA GLY A 107 13.42 -2.16 7.50
C GLY A 107 14.15 -3.06 8.51
N LYS A 108 13.46 -3.40 9.61
CA LYS A 108 14.01 -4.27 10.67
C LYS A 108 13.97 -5.77 10.31
N THR A 109 13.14 -6.17 9.36
CA THR A 109 13.04 -7.57 8.90
C THR A 109 14.33 -8.01 8.20
N GLY A 110 14.91 -7.14 7.37
CA GLY A 110 16.11 -7.49 6.62
C GLY A 110 15.90 -8.69 5.70
N LEU A 111 16.98 -9.32 5.28
CA LEU A 111 16.94 -10.52 4.43
C LEU A 111 16.76 -11.82 5.23
N GLY A 112 17.11 -11.83 6.52
CA GLY A 112 17.03 -13.02 7.35
C GLY A 112 17.69 -14.25 6.70
N PRO A 113 16.97 -15.38 6.54
CA PRO A 113 17.51 -16.59 5.95
C PRO A 113 17.89 -16.46 4.45
N TYR A 114 17.49 -15.37 3.79
CA TYR A 114 17.82 -15.08 2.38
C TYR A 114 19.09 -14.26 2.21
N ALA A 115 19.85 -13.97 3.28
CA ALA A 115 21.01 -13.07 3.21
C ALA A 115 22.09 -13.57 2.22
N ASP A 116 22.32 -14.88 2.19
CA ASP A 116 23.30 -15.50 1.29
C ASP A 116 22.74 -15.77 -0.13
N HIS A 117 21.41 -15.73 -0.28
CA HIS A 117 20.71 -16.04 -1.52
C HIS A 117 19.58 -15.02 -1.82
N PRO A 118 19.88 -13.71 -1.92
CA PRO A 118 18.85 -12.67 -2.08
C PRO A 118 18.04 -12.80 -3.38
N ALA A 119 18.58 -13.51 -4.38
CA ALA A 119 17.86 -13.81 -5.63
C ALA A 119 16.69 -14.82 -5.43
N ASP A 120 16.62 -15.50 -4.29
CA ASP A 120 15.50 -16.40 -3.96
C ASP A 120 14.28 -15.66 -3.39
N VAL A 121 14.41 -14.36 -3.12
CA VAL A 121 13.30 -13.53 -2.69
C VAL A 121 12.45 -13.13 -3.89
N GLY A 122 11.29 -13.76 -4.03
CA GLY A 122 10.31 -13.48 -5.07
C GLY A 122 8.90 -13.33 -4.48
N SER A 123 7.90 -13.28 -5.35
CA SER A 123 6.50 -13.04 -4.97
C SER A 123 5.95 -14.09 -3.98
N ALA A 124 6.39 -15.36 -4.05
CA ALA A 124 5.96 -16.37 -3.08
C ALA A 124 6.43 -16.06 -1.67
N VAL A 125 7.64 -15.52 -1.50
CA VAL A 125 8.17 -15.09 -0.20
C VAL A 125 7.37 -13.91 0.34
N TYR A 126 7.06 -12.92 -0.49
CA TYR A 126 6.20 -11.79 -0.13
C TYR A 126 4.79 -12.25 0.25
N THR A 127 4.20 -13.17 -0.51
CA THR A 127 2.88 -13.77 -0.19
C THR A 127 2.92 -14.52 1.14
N THR A 128 3.99 -15.26 1.43
CA THR A 128 4.18 -15.95 2.71
C THR A 128 4.21 -14.96 3.87
N GLY A 129 4.93 -13.83 3.71
CA GLY A 129 4.95 -12.73 4.65
C GLY A 129 3.56 -12.12 4.88
N ALA A 130 2.80 -11.87 3.82
CA ALA A 130 1.45 -11.33 3.89
C ALA A 130 0.48 -12.29 4.61
N LYS A 131 0.56 -13.60 4.33
CA LYS A 131 -0.22 -14.64 5.02
C LYS A 131 0.10 -14.70 6.52
N ALA A 132 1.37 -14.61 6.88
CA ALA A 132 1.80 -14.57 8.28
C ALA A 132 1.30 -13.28 8.96
N ALA A 133 1.40 -12.15 8.29
CA ALA A 133 0.95 -10.85 8.81
C ALA A 133 -0.55 -10.83 9.10
N VAL A 134 -1.39 -11.33 8.20
CA VAL A 134 -2.85 -11.34 8.43
C VAL A 134 -3.25 -12.33 9.53
N ARG A 135 -2.56 -13.47 9.68
CA ARG A 135 -2.76 -14.40 10.79
C ARG A 135 -2.36 -13.77 12.13
N PHE A 136 -1.22 -13.08 12.16
CA PHE A 136 -0.80 -12.33 13.34
C PHE A 136 -1.85 -11.27 13.70
N LEU A 137 -2.29 -10.43 12.75
CA LEU A 137 -3.33 -9.43 12.97
C LEU A 137 -4.61 -10.05 13.54
N ALA A 138 -5.05 -11.20 13.02
CA ALA A 138 -6.23 -11.92 13.51
C ALA A 138 -6.04 -12.52 14.90
N SER A 139 -4.81 -12.69 15.39
CA SER A 139 -4.51 -13.21 16.73
C SER A 139 -4.48 -12.13 17.81
N GLU A 140 -4.38 -10.85 17.41
CA GLU A 140 -4.30 -9.73 18.34
C GLU A 140 -5.64 -9.50 19.07
N ALA A 141 -5.56 -9.29 20.40
CA ALA A 141 -6.74 -9.19 21.26
C ALA A 141 -7.65 -8.01 20.89
N ALA A 142 -7.07 -6.90 20.44
CA ALA A 142 -7.80 -5.69 20.02
C ALA A 142 -8.35 -5.78 18.59
N THR A 143 -8.13 -6.88 17.86
CA THR A 143 -8.65 -7.07 16.49
C THR A 143 -9.99 -7.79 16.49
N ASP A 144 -11.02 -7.18 15.87
CA ASP A 144 -12.24 -7.91 15.50
C ASP A 144 -11.96 -8.79 14.27
N LYS A 145 -11.79 -10.09 14.50
CA LYS A 145 -11.46 -11.07 13.44
C LYS A 145 -12.53 -11.26 12.38
N ASN A 146 -13.75 -10.76 12.61
CA ASN A 146 -14.83 -10.82 11.63
C ASN A 146 -14.79 -9.61 10.67
N HIS A 147 -14.01 -8.57 11.00
CA HIS A 147 -13.90 -7.33 10.26
C HIS A 147 -12.44 -7.01 9.94
N ILE A 148 -11.74 -7.97 9.30
CA ILE A 148 -10.37 -7.78 8.82
C ILE A 148 -10.43 -7.39 7.34
N SER A 149 -9.91 -6.20 7.04
CA SER A 149 -9.71 -5.71 5.68
C SER A 149 -8.24 -5.83 5.26
N VAL A 150 -7.99 -5.94 3.97
CA VAL A 150 -6.63 -5.92 3.43
C VAL A 150 -6.50 -4.82 2.37
N TYR A 151 -5.58 -3.91 2.57
CA TYR A 151 -5.27 -2.86 1.60
C TYR A 151 -3.88 -3.11 1.01
N GLY A 152 -3.80 -3.13 -0.30
CA GLY A 152 -2.54 -3.21 -1.04
C GLY A 152 -2.33 -1.99 -1.91
N LEU A 153 -1.08 -1.57 -2.09
CA LEU A 153 -0.67 -0.55 -3.06
C LEU A 153 0.19 -1.23 -4.13
N GLY A 154 -0.08 -0.96 -5.40
CA GLY A 154 0.68 -1.51 -6.52
C GLY A 154 0.78 -3.03 -6.50
N GLU A 155 1.98 -3.62 -6.40
CA GLU A 155 2.18 -5.07 -6.22
C GLU A 155 1.50 -5.61 -4.95
N GLY A 156 1.38 -4.80 -3.90
CA GLY A 156 0.69 -5.18 -2.68
C GLY A 156 -0.76 -5.64 -2.91
N THR A 157 -1.39 -5.18 -4.00
CA THR A 157 -2.74 -5.59 -4.40
C THR A 157 -2.83 -7.05 -4.83
N VAL A 158 -1.76 -7.58 -5.42
CA VAL A 158 -1.67 -9.00 -5.79
C VAL A 158 -1.74 -9.88 -4.53
N HIS A 159 -0.99 -9.50 -3.50
CA HIS A 159 -1.02 -10.22 -2.23
C HIS A 159 -2.36 -10.03 -1.50
N ALA A 160 -2.96 -8.83 -1.57
CA ALA A 160 -4.29 -8.58 -1.00
C ALA A 160 -5.37 -9.48 -1.63
N MET A 161 -5.40 -9.60 -2.96
CA MET A 161 -6.31 -10.51 -3.68
C MET A 161 -6.04 -11.98 -3.32
N THR A 162 -4.76 -12.37 -3.23
CA THR A 162 -4.38 -13.74 -2.82
C THR A 162 -4.86 -14.07 -1.41
N LEU A 163 -4.84 -13.11 -0.46
CA LEU A 163 -5.36 -13.32 0.89
C LEU A 163 -6.88 -13.43 0.91
N ALA A 164 -7.59 -12.71 0.04
CA ALA A 164 -9.05 -12.75 -0.04
C ALA A 164 -9.59 -14.12 -0.49
N ASP A 165 -8.82 -14.85 -1.32
CA ASP A 165 -9.13 -16.21 -1.79
C ASP A 165 -8.43 -17.32 -0.98
N ASP A 166 -7.69 -16.98 0.09
CA ASP A 166 -6.95 -17.98 0.86
C ASP A 166 -7.88 -18.88 1.69
N THR A 167 -8.09 -20.09 1.22
CA THR A 167 -8.89 -21.14 1.90
C THR A 167 -8.03 -22.12 2.72
N SER A 168 -6.73 -21.83 2.90
CA SER A 168 -5.83 -22.70 3.66
C SER A 168 -6.24 -22.77 5.14
N ALA A 169 -5.90 -23.89 5.80
CA ALA A 169 -6.22 -24.08 7.20
C ALA A 169 -5.67 -22.93 8.08
N GLY A 170 -6.55 -22.32 8.87
CA GLY A 170 -6.23 -21.20 9.73
C GLY A 170 -6.08 -19.85 9.02
N ALA A 171 -6.44 -19.75 7.74
CA ALA A 171 -6.51 -18.45 7.06
C ALA A 171 -7.67 -17.62 7.65
N PRO A 172 -7.43 -16.36 8.06
CA PRO A 172 -8.53 -15.48 8.48
C PRO A 172 -9.42 -15.16 7.29
N LYS A 173 -10.72 -15.06 7.55
CA LYS A 173 -11.67 -14.58 6.53
C LYS A 173 -11.44 -13.08 6.32
N ILE A 174 -11.22 -12.69 5.08
CA ILE A 174 -11.11 -11.28 4.70
C ILE A 174 -12.51 -10.70 4.50
N HIS A 175 -12.79 -9.62 5.22
CA HIS A 175 -14.06 -8.91 5.16
C HIS A 175 -14.15 -8.02 3.91
N SER A 176 -13.10 -7.25 3.62
CA SER A 176 -13.06 -6.35 2.46
C SER A 176 -11.65 -6.16 1.93
N VAL A 177 -11.51 -5.71 0.68
CA VAL A 177 -10.23 -5.54 0.00
C VAL A 177 -10.11 -4.13 -0.59
N GLY A 178 -9.01 -3.43 -0.29
CA GLY A 178 -8.64 -2.17 -0.92
C GLY A 178 -7.51 -2.38 -1.92
N LEU A 179 -7.80 -2.18 -3.19
CA LEU A 179 -6.84 -2.27 -4.29
C LEU A 179 -6.47 -0.85 -4.74
N LEU A 180 -5.41 -0.32 -4.14
CA LEU A 180 -4.97 1.06 -4.35
C LEU A 180 -3.93 1.10 -5.46
N GLN A 181 -4.22 1.82 -6.56
CA GLN A 181 -3.32 1.96 -7.72
C GLN A 181 -2.70 0.60 -8.12
N PRO A 182 -3.52 -0.40 -8.53
CA PRO A 182 -3.13 -1.81 -8.59
C PRO A 182 -2.22 -2.14 -9.75
N LEU A 183 -1.48 -3.25 -9.62
CA LEU A 183 -0.99 -4.00 -10.78
C LEU A 183 -2.18 -4.62 -11.52
N ALA A 184 -2.56 -4.05 -12.65
CA ALA A 184 -3.74 -4.45 -13.42
C ALA A 184 -3.47 -5.54 -14.47
N GLY A 185 -2.25 -6.03 -14.59
CA GLY A 185 -1.83 -7.04 -15.55
C GLY A 185 -0.56 -7.76 -15.12
N ARG A 186 -0.12 -8.72 -15.93
CA ARG A 186 1.13 -9.46 -15.68
C ARG A 186 2.33 -8.49 -15.71
N TYR A 187 3.24 -8.69 -14.80
CA TYR A 187 4.34 -7.75 -14.54
C TYR A 187 5.14 -7.37 -15.80
N LEU A 188 5.63 -8.37 -16.56
CA LEU A 188 6.42 -8.10 -17.76
C LEU A 188 5.61 -7.51 -18.91
N ASP A 189 4.28 -7.69 -18.96
CA ASP A 189 3.43 -7.06 -19.96
C ASP A 189 3.30 -5.54 -19.66
N LEU A 190 3.09 -5.18 -18.39
CA LEU A 190 3.05 -3.78 -17.95
C LEU A 190 4.39 -3.08 -18.22
N ILE A 191 5.50 -3.72 -17.84
CA ILE A 191 6.84 -3.18 -18.11
C ILE A 191 7.11 -3.07 -19.62
N THR A 192 6.67 -4.03 -20.42
CA THR A 192 6.83 -3.97 -21.90
C THR A 192 6.09 -2.78 -22.49
N ASN A 193 4.87 -2.49 -22.02
CA ASN A 193 4.12 -1.31 -22.46
C ASN A 193 4.85 -0.02 -22.08
N ARG A 194 5.38 0.06 -20.86
CA ARG A 194 6.19 1.20 -20.42
C ARG A 194 7.44 1.38 -21.26
N VAL A 195 8.22 0.31 -21.50
CA VAL A 195 9.43 0.37 -22.36
C VAL A 195 9.08 0.89 -23.76
N ARG A 196 7.96 0.43 -24.34
CA ARG A 196 7.50 0.91 -25.65
C ARG A 196 7.16 2.41 -25.62
N ALA A 197 6.46 2.85 -24.57
CA ALA A 197 6.12 4.27 -24.41
C ALA A 197 7.35 5.16 -24.23
N ASP A 198 8.32 4.75 -23.40
CA ASP A 198 9.56 5.46 -23.14
C ASP A 198 10.41 5.58 -24.43
N VAL A 199 10.51 4.49 -25.19
CA VAL A 199 11.23 4.46 -26.46
C VAL A 199 10.55 5.37 -27.50
N ALA A 200 9.22 5.35 -27.59
CA ALA A 200 8.47 6.24 -28.48
C ALA A 200 8.65 7.72 -28.11
N ALA A 201 8.65 8.03 -26.80
CA ALA A 201 8.92 9.38 -26.31
C ALA A 201 10.35 9.84 -26.65
N ALA A 202 11.35 8.95 -26.54
CA ALA A 202 12.74 9.25 -26.90
C ALA A 202 12.89 9.54 -28.40
N VAL A 203 12.17 8.82 -29.27
CA VAL A 203 12.14 9.10 -30.72
C VAL A 203 11.50 10.46 -30.98
N LYS A 204 10.35 10.74 -30.37
CA LYS A 204 9.66 12.03 -30.50
C LYS A 204 10.53 13.22 -30.04
N ALA A 205 11.32 13.00 -29.00
CA ALA A 205 12.27 14.01 -28.48
C ALA A 205 13.57 14.13 -29.30
N GLY A 206 13.77 13.33 -30.36
CA GLY A 206 14.97 13.31 -31.17
C GLY A 206 16.20 12.70 -30.48
N GLN A 207 16.01 12.02 -29.36
CA GLN A 207 17.07 11.35 -28.59
C GLN A 207 17.45 9.99 -29.20
N LYS A 208 16.54 9.38 -29.96
CA LYS A 208 16.73 8.15 -30.73
C LYS A 208 16.21 8.31 -32.15
N ASN A 209 16.84 7.60 -33.09
CA ASN A 209 16.23 7.36 -34.39
C ASN A 209 15.39 6.08 -34.37
N GLN A 210 14.58 5.88 -35.42
CA GLN A 210 13.68 4.73 -35.53
C GLN A 210 14.41 3.38 -35.46
N GLN A 211 15.56 3.26 -36.12
CA GLN A 211 16.35 2.02 -36.11
C GLN A 211 16.85 1.67 -34.70
N GLN A 212 17.30 2.66 -33.92
CA GLN A 212 17.69 2.46 -32.52
C GLN A 212 16.49 2.05 -31.65
N ALA A 213 15.34 2.65 -31.88
CA ALA A 213 14.10 2.30 -31.22
C ALA A 213 13.71 0.84 -31.48
N ASP A 214 13.70 0.43 -32.75
CA ASP A 214 13.34 -0.93 -33.15
C ASP A 214 14.32 -1.96 -32.56
N GLN A 215 15.62 -1.66 -32.53
CA GLN A 215 16.63 -2.52 -31.88
C GLN A 215 16.39 -2.67 -30.37
N THR A 216 16.06 -1.58 -29.67
CA THR A 216 15.77 -1.61 -28.23
C THR A 216 14.54 -2.49 -27.95
N ILE A 217 13.45 -2.28 -28.70
CA ILE A 217 12.21 -3.05 -28.53
C ILE A 217 12.43 -4.52 -28.87
N ALA A 218 13.17 -4.83 -29.93
CA ALA A 218 13.47 -6.22 -30.31
C ALA A 218 14.30 -6.92 -29.22
N ALA A 219 15.34 -6.26 -28.69
CA ALA A 219 16.18 -6.81 -27.63
C ALA A 219 15.38 -7.03 -26.33
N TRP A 220 14.51 -6.11 -25.96
CA TRP A 220 13.63 -6.25 -24.81
C TRP A 220 12.66 -7.42 -24.99
N THR A 221 11.95 -7.47 -26.13
CA THR A 221 10.97 -8.54 -26.42
C THR A 221 11.64 -9.92 -26.36
N ALA A 222 12.81 -10.07 -26.99
CA ALA A 222 13.57 -11.33 -26.94
C ALA A 222 13.99 -11.71 -25.50
N ALA A 223 14.39 -10.73 -24.69
CA ALA A 223 14.75 -10.98 -23.29
C ALA A 223 13.54 -11.42 -22.45
N VAL A 224 12.36 -10.79 -22.63
CA VAL A 224 11.12 -11.20 -21.96
C VAL A 224 10.71 -12.62 -22.36
N GLU A 225 10.75 -12.95 -23.65
CA GLU A 225 10.46 -14.31 -24.14
C GLU A 225 11.42 -15.35 -23.56
N GLN A 226 12.71 -15.03 -23.55
CA GLN A 226 13.73 -15.90 -22.95
C GLN A 226 13.50 -16.06 -21.44
N ALA A 227 13.23 -14.97 -20.72
CA ALA A 227 12.93 -15.02 -19.29
C ALA A 227 11.75 -15.94 -18.99
N ARG A 228 10.62 -15.76 -19.68
CA ARG A 228 9.43 -16.60 -19.54
C ARG A 228 9.66 -18.07 -19.86
N LYS A 229 10.54 -18.36 -20.83
CA LYS A 229 10.78 -19.72 -21.30
C LYS A 229 11.81 -20.48 -20.46
N THR A 230 12.86 -19.82 -20.02
CA THR A 230 14.04 -20.47 -19.43
C THR A 230 14.48 -19.89 -18.08
N THR A 231 13.84 -18.85 -17.58
CA THR A 231 14.25 -18.11 -16.38
C THR A 231 15.71 -17.61 -16.51
N THR A 232 16.12 -17.26 -17.73
CA THR A 232 17.41 -16.65 -18.03
C THR A 232 17.25 -15.43 -18.92
N VAL A 233 18.21 -14.53 -18.88
CA VAL A 233 18.23 -13.33 -19.73
C VAL A 233 19.66 -13.04 -20.17
N PRO A 234 19.88 -12.24 -21.24
CA PRO A 234 21.20 -11.76 -21.59
C PRO A 234 21.85 -11.00 -20.43
N ALA A 235 23.18 -11.07 -20.32
CA ALA A 235 23.95 -10.40 -19.29
C ALA A 235 23.77 -8.87 -19.32
N GLN A 236 23.52 -8.32 -20.51
CA GLN A 236 23.27 -6.89 -20.72
C GLN A 236 22.14 -6.68 -21.72
N LEU A 237 21.29 -5.71 -21.41
CA LEU A 237 20.25 -5.18 -22.27
C LEU A 237 20.59 -3.72 -22.62
N PRO A 238 20.20 -3.22 -23.81
CA PRO A 238 20.45 -1.84 -24.21
C PRO A 238 19.70 -0.84 -23.32
N ASP A 239 20.11 0.42 -23.39
CA ASP A 239 19.39 1.57 -22.83
C ASP A 239 19.07 1.49 -21.34
N GLY A 240 19.91 0.83 -20.55
CA GLY A 240 19.71 0.69 -19.11
C GLY A 240 18.63 -0.33 -18.72
N LEU A 241 18.01 -1.05 -19.65
CA LEU A 241 16.98 -2.06 -19.39
C LEU A 241 17.48 -3.22 -18.50
N SER A 242 18.80 -3.42 -18.41
CA SER A 242 19.39 -4.34 -17.40
C SER A 242 19.14 -3.94 -15.96
N ALA A 243 18.77 -2.70 -15.67
CA ALA A 243 18.34 -2.31 -14.33
C ALA A 243 16.97 -2.92 -13.97
N ILE A 244 16.13 -3.18 -14.97
CA ILE A 244 14.80 -3.75 -14.81
C ILE A 244 14.85 -5.28 -14.81
N LEU A 245 15.57 -5.87 -15.77
CA LEU A 245 15.64 -7.32 -15.96
C LEU A 245 17.10 -7.74 -16.22
N ASN A 246 17.66 -8.59 -15.37
CA ASN A 246 19.04 -9.04 -15.42
C ASN A 246 19.18 -10.44 -14.79
N PRO A 247 20.33 -11.12 -14.93
CA PRO A 247 20.54 -12.46 -14.36
C PRO A 247 20.37 -12.55 -12.84
N GLY A 248 20.56 -11.44 -12.10
CA GLY A 248 20.45 -11.41 -10.65
C GLY A 248 19.01 -11.31 -10.14
N ASN A 249 18.05 -10.87 -10.98
CA ASN A 249 16.66 -10.70 -10.58
C ASN A 249 15.66 -11.49 -11.44
N VAL A 250 16.09 -12.15 -12.51
CA VAL A 250 15.18 -12.79 -13.48
C VAL A 250 14.26 -13.83 -12.83
N LYS A 251 14.72 -14.57 -11.83
CA LYS A 251 13.91 -15.55 -11.09
C LYS A 251 12.72 -14.87 -10.40
N ALA A 252 12.98 -13.82 -9.62
CA ALA A 252 11.95 -13.07 -8.93
C ALA A 252 10.98 -12.37 -9.90
N VAL A 253 11.50 -11.80 -10.99
CA VAL A 253 10.70 -11.14 -12.03
C VAL A 253 9.79 -12.14 -12.75
N VAL A 254 10.28 -13.32 -13.11
CA VAL A 254 9.46 -14.38 -13.76
C VAL A 254 8.41 -14.92 -12.81
N GLU A 255 8.73 -15.05 -11.52
CA GLU A 255 7.77 -15.44 -10.50
C GLU A 255 6.64 -14.41 -10.36
N ALA A 256 6.97 -13.13 -10.31
CA ALA A 256 5.96 -12.05 -10.31
C ALA A 256 5.14 -12.04 -11.61
N ASP A 257 5.78 -12.24 -12.77
CA ASP A 257 5.11 -12.28 -14.06
C ASP A 257 4.19 -13.51 -14.25
N ALA A 258 4.46 -14.60 -13.54
CA ALA A 258 3.59 -15.80 -13.58
C ALA A 258 2.23 -15.56 -12.90
N ILE A 259 2.14 -14.55 -12.05
CA ILE A 259 0.90 -14.17 -11.39
C ILE A 259 0.04 -13.37 -12.38
N ASP A 260 -1.22 -13.79 -12.52
CA ASP A 260 -2.22 -13.11 -13.35
C ASP A 260 -3.22 -12.40 -12.44
N PRO A 261 -3.14 -11.07 -12.30
CA PRO A 261 -4.04 -10.30 -11.42
C PRO A 261 -5.52 -10.45 -11.78
N LEU A 262 -5.84 -10.68 -13.07
CA LEU A 262 -7.24 -10.86 -13.49
C LEU A 262 -7.80 -12.19 -12.97
N LYS A 263 -6.99 -13.24 -12.94
CA LYS A 263 -7.38 -14.52 -12.33
C LYS A 263 -7.57 -14.42 -10.84
N LEU A 264 -6.66 -13.69 -10.15
CA LEU A 264 -6.81 -13.44 -8.71
C LEU A 264 -8.08 -12.64 -8.42
N ALA A 265 -8.37 -11.61 -9.20
CA ALA A 265 -9.58 -10.82 -9.08
C ALA A 265 -10.84 -11.67 -9.25
N ALA A 266 -10.88 -12.52 -10.29
CA ALA A 266 -12.00 -13.42 -10.55
C ALA A 266 -12.20 -14.50 -9.46
N ALA A 267 -11.17 -14.79 -8.66
CA ALA A 267 -11.21 -15.76 -7.56
C ALA A 267 -11.68 -15.15 -6.22
N ILE A 268 -11.71 -13.83 -6.09
CA ILE A 268 -12.24 -13.18 -4.88
C ILE A 268 -13.68 -13.63 -4.65
N PRO A 269 -14.08 -14.04 -3.41
CA PRO A 269 -15.44 -14.50 -3.16
C PRO A 269 -16.50 -13.48 -3.57
N ALA A 270 -17.59 -13.95 -4.17
CA ALA A 270 -18.68 -13.10 -4.62
C ALA A 270 -19.23 -12.24 -3.47
N ALA A 271 -19.66 -11.01 -3.80
CA ALA A 271 -20.17 -10.02 -2.86
C ALA A 271 -19.14 -9.52 -1.80
N THR A 272 -17.85 -9.89 -1.89
CA THR A 272 -16.82 -9.26 -1.06
C THR A 272 -16.76 -7.77 -1.39
N PRO A 273 -16.81 -6.84 -0.41
CA PRO A 273 -16.59 -5.42 -0.67
C PRO A 273 -15.18 -5.18 -1.20
N VAL A 274 -15.07 -4.52 -2.36
CA VAL A 274 -13.79 -4.19 -3.00
C VAL A 274 -13.75 -2.72 -3.34
N LEU A 275 -12.77 -1.98 -2.81
CA LEU A 275 -12.40 -0.65 -3.29
C LEU A 275 -11.30 -0.80 -4.33
N LEU A 276 -11.54 -0.35 -5.55
CA LEU A 276 -10.54 -0.30 -6.62
C LEU A 276 -10.30 1.16 -7.01
N THR A 277 -9.05 1.61 -6.91
CA THR A 277 -8.69 2.96 -7.36
C THR A 277 -7.78 2.91 -8.59
N CYS A 278 -7.93 3.88 -9.47
CA CYS A 278 -7.03 4.17 -10.58
C CYS A 278 -6.84 5.68 -10.70
N SER A 279 -5.88 6.16 -11.47
CA SER A 279 -5.70 7.59 -11.70
C SER A 279 -5.37 7.89 -13.15
N ASP A 280 -5.82 9.04 -13.64
CA ASP A 280 -5.43 9.57 -14.96
C ASP A 280 -3.97 10.01 -15.02
N SER A 281 -3.35 10.20 -13.88
CA SER A 281 -1.97 10.68 -13.74
C SER A 281 -1.00 9.63 -13.20
N ASP A 282 -1.46 8.41 -12.93
CA ASP A 282 -0.60 7.31 -12.54
C ASP A 282 -0.11 6.52 -13.75
N GLY A 283 1.19 6.53 -13.98
CA GLY A 283 1.82 5.80 -15.09
C GLY A 283 1.85 4.28 -14.93
N GLN A 284 1.50 3.75 -13.75
CA GLN A 284 1.47 2.32 -13.46
C GLN A 284 0.03 1.77 -13.33
N ALA A 285 -0.92 2.60 -12.90
CA ALA A 285 -2.31 2.23 -12.69
C ALA A 285 -3.27 3.25 -13.35
N ASN A 286 -3.04 3.56 -14.61
CA ASN A 286 -3.94 4.38 -15.41
C ASN A 286 -5.31 3.72 -15.50
N CYS A 287 -6.38 4.51 -15.42
CA CYS A 287 -7.75 3.97 -15.39
C CYS A 287 -8.12 3.14 -16.64
N ALA A 288 -7.56 3.45 -17.80
CA ALA A 288 -7.77 2.63 -19.00
C ALA A 288 -7.14 1.23 -18.86
N ASP A 289 -5.97 1.15 -18.25
CA ASP A 289 -5.26 -0.12 -18.05
C ASP A 289 -5.88 -0.95 -16.90
N VAL A 290 -6.57 -0.30 -15.96
CA VAL A 290 -7.25 -0.95 -14.80
C VAL A 290 -8.63 -1.49 -15.19
N THR A 291 -9.23 -1.07 -16.31
CA THR A 291 -10.55 -1.53 -16.75
C THR A 291 -10.69 -3.06 -16.78
N PRO A 292 -9.77 -3.86 -17.33
CA PRO A 292 -9.91 -5.32 -17.32
C PRO A 292 -9.94 -5.93 -15.92
N LEU A 293 -9.25 -5.30 -14.95
CA LEU A 293 -9.28 -5.72 -13.56
C LEU A 293 -10.63 -5.39 -12.91
N ALA A 294 -11.21 -4.23 -13.23
CA ALA A 294 -12.56 -3.87 -12.80
C ALA A 294 -13.61 -4.85 -13.32
N ASP A 295 -13.53 -5.22 -14.62
CA ASP A 295 -14.43 -6.20 -15.23
C ASP A 295 -14.32 -7.57 -14.53
N ALA A 296 -13.10 -8.01 -14.19
CA ALA A 296 -12.88 -9.26 -13.46
C ALA A 296 -13.44 -9.24 -12.03
N LEU A 297 -13.68 -8.05 -11.46
CA LEU A 297 -14.23 -7.83 -10.12
C LEU A 297 -15.74 -7.59 -10.09
N GLU A 298 -16.45 -7.57 -11.23
CA GLU A 298 -17.90 -7.23 -11.30
C GLU A 298 -18.80 -8.13 -10.45
N HIS A 299 -18.36 -9.36 -10.13
CA HIS A 299 -19.09 -10.30 -9.27
C HIS A 299 -18.99 -9.97 -7.77
N THR A 300 -18.12 -9.02 -7.39
CA THR A 300 -17.93 -8.51 -6.04
C THR A 300 -18.78 -7.28 -5.75
N SER A 301 -18.80 -6.79 -4.51
CA SER A 301 -19.38 -5.47 -4.22
C SER A 301 -18.34 -4.38 -4.55
N LEU A 302 -18.14 -4.15 -5.85
CA LEU A 302 -17.09 -3.29 -6.36
C LEU A 302 -17.42 -1.80 -6.22
N SER A 303 -16.50 -1.05 -5.63
CA SER A 303 -16.44 0.43 -5.63
C SER A 303 -15.23 0.88 -6.47
N LEU A 304 -15.45 1.18 -7.74
CA LEU A 304 -14.41 1.72 -8.63
C LEU A 304 -14.34 3.25 -8.50
N VAL A 305 -13.17 3.78 -8.19
CA VAL A 305 -12.94 5.23 -8.03
C VAL A 305 -11.81 5.69 -8.95
N ALA A 306 -12.15 6.49 -9.94
CA ALA A 306 -11.19 7.16 -10.81
C ALA A 306 -10.72 8.48 -10.16
N LEU A 307 -9.47 8.52 -9.77
CA LEU A 307 -8.82 9.70 -9.19
C LEU A 307 -8.26 10.59 -10.30
N LYS A 308 -8.19 11.90 -10.06
CA LYS A 308 -7.67 12.87 -11.01
C LYS A 308 -6.44 13.59 -10.46
N GLY A 309 -5.35 13.57 -11.21
CA GLY A 309 -4.12 14.24 -10.80
C GLY A 309 -3.46 13.61 -9.58
N VAL A 310 -3.75 12.35 -9.29
CA VAL A 310 -3.19 11.61 -8.14
C VAL A 310 -2.08 10.69 -8.65
N ASN A 311 -0.90 10.81 -8.08
CA ASN A 311 0.27 10.00 -8.45
C ASN A 311 0.21 8.58 -7.83
N HIS A 312 1.17 7.74 -8.23
CA HIS A 312 1.24 6.35 -7.75
C HIS A 312 1.38 6.22 -6.23
N VAL A 313 1.97 7.20 -5.55
CA VAL A 313 2.12 7.19 -4.08
C VAL A 313 0.95 7.86 -3.34
N LEU A 314 -0.20 8.00 -4.00
CA LEU A 314 -1.49 8.40 -3.44
C LEU A 314 -1.58 9.90 -3.07
N ARG A 315 -0.81 10.77 -3.71
CA ARG A 315 -0.80 12.22 -3.48
C ARG A 315 -1.26 12.99 -4.72
N ASP A 316 -1.77 14.18 -4.52
CA ASP A 316 -2.08 15.11 -5.61
C ASP A 316 -0.76 15.59 -6.26
N ASP A 317 -0.39 14.99 -7.36
CA ASP A 317 0.73 15.35 -8.22
C ASP A 317 0.48 14.78 -9.63
N PRO A 318 -0.04 15.59 -10.56
CA PRO A 318 -0.38 15.12 -11.91
C PRO A 318 0.85 14.79 -12.77
N SER A 319 2.06 15.06 -12.29
CA SER A 319 3.28 14.72 -13.04
C SER A 319 3.71 13.26 -12.85
N ASP A 320 3.26 12.60 -11.79
CA ASP A 320 3.70 11.26 -11.35
C ASP A 320 5.23 11.08 -11.39
N ASN A 321 5.95 12.14 -11.06
CA ASN A 321 7.41 12.14 -11.10
C ASN A 321 7.97 11.48 -9.83
N VAL A 322 8.70 10.38 -9.98
CA VAL A 322 9.35 9.66 -8.88
C VAL A 322 10.20 10.57 -7.99
N GLY A 323 10.86 11.60 -8.55
CA GLY A 323 11.60 12.61 -7.81
C GLY A 323 10.74 13.48 -6.86
N ASN A 324 9.41 13.45 -7.02
CA ASN A 324 8.47 14.14 -6.15
C ASN A 324 7.91 13.24 -5.04
N TYR A 325 8.05 11.92 -5.13
CA TYR A 325 7.42 10.97 -4.22
C TYR A 325 7.81 11.18 -2.75
N SER A 326 9.05 11.56 -2.48
CA SER A 326 9.53 11.87 -1.12
C SER A 326 9.19 13.28 -0.63
N LYS A 327 8.58 14.13 -1.46
CA LYS A 327 8.15 15.45 -1.01
C LYS A 327 7.05 15.29 0.04
N PRO A 328 7.15 15.98 1.20
CA PRO A 328 6.11 15.95 2.21
C PRO A 328 4.76 16.40 1.65
N GLY A 329 3.71 15.69 2.01
CA GLY A 329 2.33 16.02 1.62
C GLY A 329 1.34 15.01 2.19
N PRO A 330 0.05 15.36 2.31
CA PRO A 330 -0.99 14.44 2.75
C PRO A 330 -1.36 13.46 1.62
N LEU A 331 -2.10 12.41 1.98
CA LEU A 331 -2.85 11.61 1.00
C LEU A 331 -3.84 12.52 0.26
N SER A 332 -4.11 12.18 -1.00
CA SER A 332 -5.10 12.91 -1.82
C SER A 332 -6.46 12.98 -1.13
N PRO A 333 -7.12 14.16 -1.04
CA PRO A 333 -8.48 14.27 -0.55
C PRO A 333 -9.49 13.42 -1.32
N GLN A 334 -9.25 13.15 -2.61
CA GLN A 334 -10.10 12.27 -3.41
C GLN A 334 -10.01 10.83 -2.91
N LEU A 335 -8.78 10.36 -2.60
CA LEU A 335 -8.56 9.04 -2.02
C LEU A 335 -9.19 8.92 -0.63
N THR A 336 -8.97 9.91 0.24
CA THR A 336 -9.52 9.87 1.60
C THR A 336 -11.05 9.91 1.61
N ALA A 337 -11.68 10.62 0.67
CA ALA A 337 -13.13 10.56 0.47
C ALA A 337 -13.62 9.17 0.04
N ALA A 338 -12.89 8.52 -0.89
CA ALA A 338 -13.20 7.15 -1.32
C ALA A 338 -13.05 6.14 -0.16
N LEU A 339 -11.97 6.24 0.62
CA LEU A 339 -11.74 5.41 1.81
C LEU A 339 -12.86 5.61 2.85
N ASN A 340 -13.25 6.85 3.13
CA ASN A 340 -14.35 7.14 4.07
C ASN A 340 -15.67 6.50 3.62
N ALA A 341 -16.02 6.60 2.35
CA ALA A 341 -17.21 5.97 1.81
C ALA A 341 -17.15 4.45 1.95
N PHE A 342 -15.98 3.85 1.67
CA PHE A 342 -15.77 2.41 1.70
C PHE A 342 -15.74 1.81 3.11
N ILE A 343 -15.16 2.51 4.09
CA ILE A 343 -15.10 2.04 5.50
C ILE A 343 -16.50 2.05 6.14
N ASN A 344 -17.37 2.95 5.70
CA ASN A 344 -18.71 3.12 6.25
C ASN A 344 -19.82 2.41 5.45
N SER A 345 -19.48 1.66 4.39
CA SER A 345 -20.42 0.84 3.61
C SER A 345 -20.54 -0.56 4.18
#